data_d43dd0adcb397aecf9086f997fd92c4a
#
_entry.id   d43dd0adcb397aecf9086f997fd92c4a
#
_cell.length_a   1.000
_cell.length_b   1.000
_cell.length_c   1.000
_cell.angle_alpha   90.00
_cell.angle_beta   90.00
_cell.angle_gamma   90.00
#
_symmetry.space_group_name_H-M   'P 1'
#
loop_
_entity.id
_entity.type
_entity.pdbx_description
1 polymer ?
#
loop_
_entity_poly.entity_id
_entity_poly.type
_entity_poly.pdbx_seq_one_letter_code
_entity_poly.pdbx_strand_id
1 'polypeptide(L)'
;MTFGAFIRKKRKEKGIQMNDFARQLAISPAYWSRIERDMEKPPKDELIQRAADLLDLNADDAFVEARRLPPDIRHDVGNLVRMYR
;
A
#
# COMPACT_ATOMS: atom_id res chain seq x y z
N MET A 1 8.88 -9.08 4.27
CA MET A 1 7.91 -8.41 5.15
C MET A 1 6.57 -8.33 4.44
N THR A 2 5.48 -8.56 5.14
CA THR A 2 4.15 -8.45 4.54
C THR A 2 3.76 -6.98 4.38
N PHE A 3 2.77 -6.73 3.53
CA PHE A 3 2.26 -5.37 3.33
C PHE A 3 1.77 -4.77 4.65
N GLY A 4 0.98 -5.54 5.40
CA GLY A 4 0.45 -5.07 6.69
C GLY A 4 1.54 -4.70 7.67
N ALA A 5 2.54 -5.58 7.82
CA ALA A 5 3.66 -5.32 8.72
C ALA A 5 4.48 -4.12 8.26
N PHE A 6 4.68 -3.98 6.96
CA PHE A 6 5.42 -2.86 6.38
C PHE A 6 4.73 -1.53 6.68
N ILE A 7 3.43 -1.43 6.40
CA ILE A 7 2.67 -0.20 6.64
C ILE A 7 2.60 0.11 8.13
N ARG A 8 2.39 -0.91 8.97
CA ARG A 8 2.34 -0.72 10.43
C ARG A 8 3.64 -0.15 10.94
N LYS A 9 4.77 -0.69 10.49
CA LYS A 9 6.09 -0.21 10.89
C LYS A 9 6.27 1.26 10.52
N LYS A 10 5.94 1.61 9.27
CA LYS A 10 6.09 2.98 8.78
C LYS A 10 5.16 3.95 9.51
N ARG A 11 3.94 3.52 9.79
CA ARG A 11 2.98 4.32 10.54
C ARG A 11 3.50 4.62 11.95
N LYS A 12 4.02 3.60 12.62
CA LYS A 12 4.57 3.75 13.97
C LYS A 12 5.81 4.64 13.98
N GLU A 13 6.65 4.52 12.97
CA GLU A 13 7.83 5.40 12.84
C GLU A 13 7.43 6.87 12.71
N LYS A 14 6.29 7.14 12.09
CA LYS A 14 5.75 8.49 11.97
C LYS A 14 4.97 8.94 13.22
N GLY A 15 4.75 8.05 14.17
CA GLY A 15 4.00 8.36 15.38
C GLY A 15 2.51 8.57 15.15
N ILE A 16 1.95 8.00 14.09
CA ILE A 16 0.52 8.15 13.76
C ILE A 16 -0.26 7.00 14.36
N GLN A 17 -1.32 7.31 15.10
CA GLN A 17 -2.19 6.28 15.66
C GLN A 17 -3.04 5.66 14.57
N MET A 18 -3.35 4.37 14.73
CA MET A 18 -4.09 3.60 13.74
C MET A 18 -5.45 4.23 13.41
N ASN A 19 -6.18 4.67 14.43
CA ASN A 19 -7.51 5.26 14.20
C ASN A 19 -7.43 6.55 13.40
N ASP A 20 -6.42 7.38 13.69
CA ASP A 20 -6.22 8.61 12.95
C ASP A 20 -5.83 8.35 11.52
N PHE A 21 -4.96 7.35 11.31
CA PHE A 21 -4.52 6.97 9.97
C PHE A 21 -5.70 6.50 9.12
N ALA A 22 -6.52 5.60 9.69
CA ALA A 22 -7.70 5.09 9.00
C ALA A 22 -8.67 6.23 8.65
N ARG A 23 -8.84 7.18 9.58
CA ARG A 23 -9.70 8.34 9.34
C ARG A 23 -9.20 9.17 8.16
N GLN A 24 -7.90 9.40 8.09
CA GLN A 24 -7.33 10.16 6.99
C GLN A 24 -7.46 9.42 5.66
N LEU A 25 -7.53 8.10 5.69
CA LEU A 25 -7.77 7.29 4.49
C LEU A 25 -9.26 7.15 4.18
N ALA A 26 -10.14 7.69 5.02
CA ALA A 26 -11.60 7.61 4.89
C ALA A 26 -12.11 6.16 4.89
N ILE A 27 -11.50 5.31 5.73
CA ILE A 27 -11.92 3.92 5.90
C ILE A 27 -12.11 3.62 7.39
N SER A 28 -12.78 2.51 7.70
CA SER A 28 -13.00 2.15 9.09
C SER A 28 -11.71 1.69 9.76
N PRO A 29 -11.49 2.04 11.04
CA PRO A 29 -10.33 1.54 11.77
C PRO A 29 -10.29 0.02 11.85
N ALA A 30 -11.45 -0.64 11.95
CA ALA A 30 -11.52 -2.09 11.99
C ALA A 30 -10.97 -2.72 10.71
N TYR A 31 -11.34 -2.16 9.56
CA TYR A 31 -10.84 -2.64 8.27
C TYR A 31 -9.33 -2.45 8.17
N TRP A 32 -8.85 -1.26 8.51
CA TRP A 32 -7.42 -0.97 8.45
C TRP A 32 -6.63 -1.86 9.42
N SER A 33 -7.17 -2.10 10.62
CA SER A 33 -6.55 -2.99 11.59
C SER A 33 -6.35 -4.40 11.01
N ARG A 34 -7.34 -4.91 10.29
CA ARG A 34 -7.22 -6.22 9.65
C ARG A 34 -6.15 -6.24 8.57
N ILE A 35 -6.03 -5.15 7.82
CA ILE A 35 -4.96 -5.02 6.81
C ILE A 35 -3.59 -5.07 7.47
N GLU A 36 -3.39 -4.31 8.55
CA GLU A 36 -2.10 -4.28 9.25
C GLU A 36 -1.73 -5.61 9.88
N ARG A 37 -2.73 -6.41 10.25
CA ARG A 37 -2.51 -7.73 10.84
C ARG A 37 -2.51 -8.85 9.81
N ASP A 38 -2.54 -8.49 8.54
CA ASP A 38 -2.55 -9.44 7.42
C ASP A 38 -3.75 -10.41 7.46
N MET A 39 -4.87 -9.94 8.00
CA MET A 39 -6.13 -10.68 8.03
C MET A 39 -7.00 -10.33 6.82
N GLU A 40 -6.56 -9.38 6.01
CA GLU A 40 -7.20 -8.97 4.76
C GLU A 40 -6.14 -8.89 3.68
N LYS A 41 -6.56 -9.03 2.44
CA LYS A 41 -5.68 -8.80 1.30
C LYS A 41 -5.25 -7.34 1.26
N PRO A 42 -4.08 -7.03 0.67
CA PRO A 42 -3.72 -5.64 0.44
C PRO A 42 -4.85 -4.91 -0.30
N PRO A 43 -5.09 -3.64 0.05
CA PRO A 43 -6.22 -2.90 -0.51
C PRO A 43 -6.00 -2.52 -1.97
N LYS A 44 -6.98 -1.83 -2.54
CA LYS A 44 -6.91 -1.33 -3.91
C LYS A 44 -5.70 -0.42 -4.10
N ASP A 45 -5.22 -0.34 -5.34
CA ASP A 45 -4.06 0.49 -5.69
C ASP A 45 -4.21 1.94 -5.21
N GLU A 46 -5.41 2.51 -5.37
CA GLU A 46 -5.67 3.88 -4.93
C GLU A 46 -5.42 4.05 -3.44
N LEU A 47 -5.87 3.09 -2.63
CA LEU A 47 -5.69 3.17 -1.18
C LEU A 47 -4.22 2.96 -0.79
N ILE A 48 -3.51 2.07 -1.49
CA ILE A 48 -2.08 1.88 -1.27
C ILE A 48 -1.34 3.18 -1.56
N GLN A 49 -1.67 3.85 -2.67
CA GLN A 49 -1.07 5.13 -3.03
C GLN A 49 -1.31 6.19 -1.96
N ARG A 50 -2.55 6.30 -1.47
CA ARG A 50 -2.89 7.29 -0.46
C ARG A 50 -2.18 7.00 0.87
N ALA A 51 -2.08 5.73 1.24
CA ALA A 51 -1.36 5.35 2.45
C ALA A 51 0.12 5.71 2.34
N ALA A 52 0.73 5.44 1.19
CA ALA A 52 2.12 5.80 0.95
C ALA A 52 2.31 7.32 1.02
N ASP A 53 1.39 8.09 0.43
CA ASP A 53 1.46 9.55 0.46
C ASP A 53 1.41 10.08 1.89
N LEU A 54 0.51 9.54 2.72
CA LEU A 54 0.39 9.96 4.12
C LEU A 54 1.63 9.62 4.94
N LEU A 55 2.36 8.60 4.56
CA LEU A 55 3.56 8.17 5.26
C LEU A 55 4.84 8.70 4.62
N ASP A 56 4.74 9.54 3.62
CA ASP A 56 5.88 10.06 2.85
C ASP A 56 6.76 8.94 2.31
N LEU A 57 6.14 7.85 1.86
CA LEU A 57 6.85 6.72 1.29
C LEU A 57 6.84 6.78 -0.23
N ASN A 58 7.85 6.16 -0.83
CA ASN A 58 7.79 5.87 -2.25
C ASN A 58 6.67 4.85 -2.48
N ALA A 59 5.69 5.21 -3.29
CA ALA A 59 4.56 4.32 -3.56
C ALA A 59 5.00 2.99 -4.16
N ASP A 60 6.10 2.98 -4.94
CA ASP A 60 6.61 1.75 -5.54
C ASP A 60 6.99 0.73 -4.47
N ASP A 61 7.58 1.18 -3.36
CA ASP A 61 7.93 0.29 -2.27
C ASP A 61 6.69 -0.35 -1.64
N ALA A 62 5.62 0.43 -1.51
CA ALA A 62 4.36 -0.07 -0.97
C ALA A 62 3.73 -1.11 -1.90
N PHE A 63 3.78 -0.87 -3.22
CA PHE A 63 3.27 -1.83 -4.20
C PHE A 63 4.08 -3.13 -4.20
N VAL A 64 5.40 -3.02 -4.07
CA VAL A 64 6.26 -4.21 -3.97
C VAL A 64 5.88 -5.06 -2.77
N GLU A 65 5.67 -4.43 -1.61
CA GLU A 65 5.27 -5.16 -0.40
C GLU A 65 3.87 -5.76 -0.53
N ALA A 66 3.00 -5.14 -1.33
CA ALA A 66 1.68 -5.69 -1.63
C ALA A 66 1.74 -6.78 -2.72
N ARG A 67 2.94 -7.06 -3.24
CA ARG A 67 3.16 -7.99 -4.34
C ARG A 67 2.38 -7.58 -5.59
N ARG A 68 2.36 -6.26 -5.85
CA ARG A 68 1.74 -5.69 -7.03
C ARG A 68 2.73 -4.81 -7.75
N LEU A 69 2.61 -4.77 -9.08
CA LEU A 69 3.38 -3.80 -9.85
C LEU A 69 2.71 -2.44 -9.72
N PRO A 70 3.48 -1.35 -9.58
CA PRO A 70 2.91 -0.01 -9.65
C PRO A 70 2.14 0.17 -10.96
N PRO A 71 1.06 0.97 -10.99
CA PRO A 71 0.25 1.14 -12.20
C PRO A 71 1.04 1.50 -13.44
N ASP A 72 2.03 2.39 -13.32
CA ASP A 72 2.86 2.81 -14.43
C ASP A 72 3.70 1.66 -14.98
N ILE A 73 4.30 0.87 -14.10
CA ILE A 73 5.12 -0.28 -14.50
C ILE A 73 4.27 -1.36 -15.14
N ARG A 74 3.05 -1.59 -14.63
CA ARG A 74 2.15 -2.57 -15.23
C ARG A 74 1.82 -2.20 -16.69
N HIS A 75 1.66 -0.92 -16.94
CA HIS A 75 1.42 -0.43 -18.29
C HIS A 75 2.64 -0.68 -19.18
N ASP A 76 3.83 -0.35 -18.69
CA ASP A 76 5.08 -0.53 -19.42
C ASP A 76 5.41 -2.00 -19.65
N VAL A 77 5.14 -2.86 -18.69
CA VAL A 77 5.35 -4.31 -18.83
C VAL A 77 4.54 -4.86 -20.00
N GLY A 78 3.31 -4.39 -20.18
CA GLY A 78 2.49 -4.78 -21.31
C GLY A 78 3.13 -4.42 -22.64
N ASN A 79 3.72 -3.24 -22.73
CA ASN A 79 4.41 -2.78 -23.92
C ASN A 79 5.68 -3.59 -24.18
N LEU A 80 6.45 -3.89 -23.13
CA LEU A 80 7.67 -4.69 -23.26
C LEU A 80 7.39 -6.09 -23.79
N VAL A 81 6.34 -6.73 -23.30
CA VAL A 81 5.94 -8.06 -23.75
C VAL A 81 5.63 -8.03 -25.25
N ARG A 82 4.97 -6.98 -25.73
CA ARG A 82 4.68 -6.81 -27.15
C ARG A 82 5.94 -6.64 -27.99
N MET A 83 6.93 -5.94 -27.45
CA MET A 83 8.18 -5.70 -28.18
C MET A 83 9.00 -6.97 -28.38
N TYR A 84 8.91 -7.92 -27.46
CA TYR A 84 9.69 -9.15 -27.53
C TYR A 84 8.96 -10.30 -28.20
N ARG A 85 7.80 -10.07 -28.73
CA ARG A 85 7.06 -11.04 -29.51
C ARG A 85 7.22 -10.76 -31.01
#